data_a0675f0c0f6c1ef26ce2a2d9ecd15125
#
_entry.id   a0675f0c0f6c1ef26ce2a2d9ecd15125
#
_cell.length_a   1.000
_cell.length_b   1.000
_cell.length_c   1.000
_cell.angle_alpha   90.00
_cell.angle_beta   90.00
_cell.angle_gamma   90.00
#
_symmetry.space_group_name_H-M   'P 1'
#
loop_
_entity.id
_entity.type
_entity.pdbx_description
1 polymer ?
#
loop_
_entity_poly.entity_id
_entity_poly.type
_entity_poly.pdbx_seq_one_letter_code
_entity_poly.pdbx_strand_id
1 'polypeptide(L)'
;MFSSHKIVIASDAKQSRTLRAGLDCFVASLLAMTALAGLFATATLAEIPGHYGYGKLATPAEIAGWNIDVRGDDGAGLPSGKGSVAQGAEVYADQCAACHGAFGEGEGRFPKLVGGIGTLKHDRPELTVGSYWPFAPTLWDYINRAMPMPAPHTLSADDVYALTAYILNLNDIVSSDFVADRDSLPKVKMPNRDSFVWIDPRPDTVAKPCMSGCADPNDVKITSTAEGRNLTPRTTGPIDTMQPK
;
A
#
# COMPACT_ATOMS: atom_id res chain seq x y z
N MET A 1 -2.22 9.12 -22.91
CA MET A 1 -2.86 8.33 -23.98
C MET A 1 -2.76 6.86 -23.57
N PHE A 2 -3.76 6.33 -22.87
CA PHE A 2 -3.77 4.92 -22.45
C PHE A 2 -4.72 4.16 -23.37
N SER A 3 -4.17 3.18 -24.08
CA SER A 3 -4.88 2.31 -25.01
C SER A 3 -5.57 1.19 -24.22
N SER A 4 -6.91 1.14 -24.29
CA SER A 4 -7.72 0.07 -23.73
C SER A 4 -7.56 -1.21 -24.56
N HIS A 5 -6.99 -2.25 -24.00
CA HIS A 5 -7.00 -3.60 -24.59
C HIS A 5 -8.26 -4.35 -24.12
N LYS A 6 -9.14 -4.60 -25.05
CA LYS A 6 -10.27 -5.53 -24.86
C LYS A 6 -9.80 -6.96 -25.07
N ILE A 7 -9.93 -7.78 -24.02
CA ILE A 7 -9.72 -9.23 -24.12
C ILE A 7 -11.05 -9.85 -24.55
N VAL A 8 -11.06 -10.46 -25.72
CA VAL A 8 -12.17 -11.28 -26.22
C VAL A 8 -11.79 -12.73 -26.02
N ILE A 9 -12.53 -13.45 -25.19
CA ILE A 9 -12.42 -14.91 -25.03
C ILE A 9 -13.47 -15.53 -25.94
N ALA A 10 -13.03 -16.16 -27.01
CA ALA A 10 -13.87 -16.98 -27.90
C ALA A 10 -13.77 -18.45 -27.45
N SER A 11 -14.88 -19.06 -27.07
CA SER A 11 -14.97 -20.51 -26.85
C SER A 11 -15.52 -21.18 -28.08
N ASP A 12 -14.70 -22.05 -28.68
CA ASP A 12 -15.11 -22.92 -29.79
C ASP A 12 -16.03 -24.04 -29.29
N ALA A 13 -17.32 -23.96 -29.61
CA ALA A 13 -18.25 -25.07 -29.47
C ALA A 13 -18.37 -25.79 -30.82
N LYS A 14 -17.87 -27.01 -30.88
CA LYS A 14 -17.99 -27.94 -32.01
C LYS A 14 -19.44 -28.39 -32.18
N GLN A 15 -20.10 -27.99 -33.27
CA GLN A 15 -21.39 -28.58 -33.70
C GLN A 15 -21.16 -29.72 -34.66
N SER A 16 -21.69 -30.90 -34.31
CA SER A 16 -21.76 -32.06 -35.21
C SER A 16 -23.00 -31.95 -36.12
N ARG A 17 -22.79 -32.08 -37.43
CA ARG A 17 -23.83 -32.17 -38.44
C ARG A 17 -24.32 -33.59 -38.56
N THR A 18 -25.64 -33.79 -38.54
CA THR A 18 -26.31 -34.86 -39.29
C THR A 18 -27.56 -34.33 -39.94
N LEU A 19 -27.55 -34.39 -41.28
CA LEU A 19 -28.70 -34.16 -42.16
C LEU A 19 -29.64 -35.38 -42.13
N ARG A 20 -30.95 -35.16 -42.05
CA ARG A 20 -31.92 -35.89 -42.85
C ARG A 20 -33.17 -35.08 -43.11
N ALA A 21 -33.60 -35.08 -44.35
CA ALA A 21 -34.75 -34.40 -44.87
C ALA A 21 -36.06 -35.20 -44.63
N GLY A 22 -37.10 -34.47 -44.33
CA GLY A 22 -38.50 -34.94 -44.32
C GLY A 22 -39.37 -33.71 -44.22
N LEU A 23 -39.88 -33.27 -45.36
CA LEU A 23 -40.84 -32.16 -45.44
C LEU A 23 -42.24 -32.67 -45.05
N ASP A 24 -42.81 -32.08 -44.02
CA ASP A 24 -44.26 -32.08 -43.82
C ASP A 24 -44.75 -30.65 -43.61
N CYS A 25 -45.86 -30.34 -44.29
CA CYS A 25 -46.45 -29.00 -44.49
C CYS A 25 -46.94 -28.28 -43.22
N PHE A 26 -46.84 -28.93 -42.03
CA PHE A 26 -47.20 -28.34 -40.74
C PHE A 26 -46.09 -27.52 -40.08
N VAL A 27 -44.88 -27.61 -40.59
CA VAL A 27 -43.74 -26.89 -40.00
C VAL A 27 -43.65 -25.44 -40.48
N ALA A 28 -44.24 -25.12 -41.63
CA ALA A 28 -44.14 -23.75 -42.21
C ALA A 28 -44.94 -22.70 -41.42
N SER A 29 -46.09 -23.08 -40.81
CA SER A 29 -46.88 -22.16 -39.99
C SER A 29 -46.28 -21.91 -38.59
N LEU A 30 -45.62 -22.92 -38.02
CA LEU A 30 -44.89 -22.78 -36.76
C LEU A 30 -43.64 -21.93 -36.89
N LEU A 31 -42.92 -22.05 -38.01
CA LEU A 31 -41.73 -21.21 -38.30
C LEU A 31 -42.09 -19.74 -38.57
N ALA A 32 -43.28 -19.46 -39.16
CA ALA A 32 -43.75 -18.09 -39.35
C ALA A 32 -44.13 -17.41 -38.03
N MET A 33 -44.74 -18.17 -37.07
CA MET A 33 -45.06 -17.63 -35.76
C MET A 33 -43.79 -17.37 -34.89
N THR A 34 -42.80 -18.24 -34.99
CA THR A 34 -41.53 -18.06 -34.26
C THR A 34 -40.68 -16.91 -34.85
N ALA A 35 -40.73 -16.70 -36.17
CA ALA A 35 -40.08 -15.56 -36.80
C ALA A 35 -40.73 -14.22 -36.43
N LEU A 36 -42.06 -14.15 -36.31
CA LEU A 36 -42.76 -12.95 -35.83
C LEU A 36 -42.51 -12.67 -34.33
N ALA A 37 -42.45 -13.73 -33.51
CA ALA A 37 -42.10 -13.58 -32.09
C ALA A 37 -40.63 -13.15 -31.88
N GLY A 38 -39.74 -13.54 -32.77
CA GLY A 38 -38.31 -13.15 -32.73
C GLY A 38 -38.07 -11.70 -33.12
N LEU A 39 -38.96 -11.05 -33.88
CA LEU A 39 -38.88 -9.66 -34.27
C LEU A 39 -39.28 -8.66 -33.14
N PHE A 40 -40.01 -9.20 -32.12
CA PHE A 40 -40.38 -8.41 -30.93
C PHE A 40 -39.53 -8.77 -29.70
N ALA A 41 -38.60 -9.72 -29.80
CA ALA A 41 -37.54 -9.85 -28.83
C ALA A 41 -36.56 -8.69 -29.05
N THR A 42 -36.96 -7.49 -28.63
CA THR A 42 -35.99 -6.48 -28.23
C THR A 42 -35.11 -7.21 -27.23
N ALA A 43 -33.87 -7.45 -27.63
CA ALA A 43 -32.86 -7.80 -26.65
C ALA A 43 -32.89 -6.68 -25.61
N THR A 44 -33.64 -6.89 -24.55
CA THR A 44 -33.33 -6.25 -23.30
C THR A 44 -31.92 -6.72 -23.01
N LEU A 45 -30.93 -5.93 -23.43
CA LEU A 45 -29.62 -5.99 -22.80
C LEU A 45 -29.97 -6.02 -21.33
N ALA A 46 -29.79 -7.18 -20.69
CA ALA A 46 -29.89 -7.26 -19.25
C ALA A 46 -28.90 -6.18 -18.78
N GLU A 47 -29.44 -5.04 -18.42
CA GLU A 47 -28.72 -4.01 -17.72
C GLU A 47 -28.11 -4.78 -16.56
N ILE A 48 -26.80 -4.99 -16.59
CA ILE A 48 -26.07 -5.51 -15.42
C ILE A 48 -26.52 -4.54 -14.33
N PRO A 49 -27.25 -5.01 -13.31
CA PRO A 49 -27.76 -4.10 -12.31
C PRO A 49 -26.55 -3.41 -11.74
N GLY A 50 -26.25 -2.19 -12.18
CA GLY A 50 -25.13 -1.39 -11.67
C GLY A 50 -25.33 -1.05 -10.20
N HIS A 51 -26.44 -1.50 -9.63
CA HIS A 51 -26.79 -1.21 -8.25
C HIS A 51 -27.59 -2.37 -7.67
N TYR A 52 -26.94 -3.14 -6.79
CA TYR A 52 -27.61 -4.22 -6.06
C TYR A 52 -28.49 -3.71 -4.89
N GLY A 53 -28.78 -2.42 -4.82
CA GLY A 53 -29.55 -1.81 -3.74
C GLY A 53 -28.80 -1.64 -2.42
N TYR A 54 -27.49 -1.90 -2.40
CA TYR A 54 -26.64 -1.71 -1.21
C TYR A 54 -25.85 -0.41 -1.33
N GLY A 55 -25.75 0.31 -0.20
CA GLY A 55 -25.03 1.56 -0.14
C GLY A 55 -25.73 2.74 -0.83
N LYS A 56 -25.05 3.85 -0.85
CA LYS A 56 -25.42 5.09 -1.55
C LYS A 56 -24.20 5.66 -2.26
N LEU A 57 -24.44 6.50 -3.26
CA LEU A 57 -23.34 7.26 -3.86
C LEU A 57 -22.72 8.17 -2.79
N ALA A 58 -21.40 8.13 -2.67
CA ALA A 58 -20.68 9.00 -1.77
C ALA A 58 -20.76 10.45 -2.26
N THR A 59 -20.97 11.36 -1.33
CA THR A 59 -20.92 12.80 -1.60
C THR A 59 -19.46 13.25 -1.81
N PRO A 60 -19.22 14.39 -2.49
CA PRO A 60 -17.87 14.93 -2.61
C PRO A 60 -17.17 15.14 -1.25
N ALA A 61 -17.89 15.51 -0.21
CA ALA A 61 -17.34 15.67 1.14
C ALA A 61 -16.92 14.34 1.77
N GLU A 62 -17.72 13.29 1.60
CA GLU A 62 -17.37 11.94 2.03
C GLU A 62 -16.13 11.44 1.28
N ILE A 63 -16.05 11.65 -0.04
CA ILE A 63 -14.88 11.28 -0.84
C ILE A 63 -13.65 12.05 -0.38
N ALA A 64 -13.75 13.36 -0.14
CA ALA A 64 -12.64 14.20 0.31
C ALA A 64 -12.08 13.75 1.67
N GLY A 65 -12.94 13.26 2.57
CA GLY A 65 -12.51 12.71 3.86
C GLY A 65 -11.65 11.44 3.75
N TRP A 66 -11.81 10.68 2.66
CA TRP A 66 -11.04 9.46 2.39
C TRP A 66 -9.84 9.69 1.46
N ASN A 67 -9.91 10.72 0.62
CA ASN A 67 -8.87 11.05 -0.36
C ASN A 67 -7.75 11.89 0.32
N ILE A 68 -7.05 11.26 1.25
CA ILE A 68 -5.94 11.86 2.00
C ILE A 68 -4.60 11.21 1.64
N ASP A 69 -4.52 10.56 0.48
CA ASP A 69 -3.32 9.85 0.05
C ASP A 69 -2.20 10.83 -0.34
N VAL A 70 -0.99 10.53 0.13
CA VAL A 70 0.23 11.24 -0.25
C VAL A 70 1.15 10.28 -0.99
N ARG A 71 1.49 10.62 -2.22
CA ARG A 71 2.41 9.83 -3.02
C ARG A 71 3.87 10.16 -2.65
N GLY A 72 4.68 9.12 -2.41
CA GLY A 72 6.04 9.29 -1.89
C GLY A 72 7.01 9.91 -2.88
N ASP A 73 6.92 9.54 -4.16
CA ASP A 73 7.91 9.90 -5.19
C ASP A 73 7.85 11.36 -5.65
N ASP A 74 6.65 11.94 -5.71
CA ASP A 74 6.44 13.33 -6.17
C ASP A 74 5.64 14.20 -5.20
N GLY A 75 5.17 13.64 -4.07
CA GLY A 75 4.40 14.35 -3.07
C GLY A 75 2.98 14.73 -3.50
N ALA A 76 2.45 14.12 -4.56
CA ALA A 76 1.05 14.37 -4.94
C ALA A 76 0.14 14.03 -3.76
N GLY A 77 -0.79 14.92 -3.44
CA GLY A 77 -1.68 14.81 -2.28
C GLY A 77 -1.20 15.58 -1.05
N LEU A 78 0.04 16.04 -1.00
CA LEU A 78 0.49 16.93 0.09
C LEU A 78 -0.36 18.20 0.13
N PRO A 79 -0.95 18.56 1.29
CA PRO A 79 -1.75 19.77 1.42
C PRO A 79 -0.88 21.03 1.39
N SER A 80 -1.52 22.19 1.29
CA SER A 80 -0.85 23.46 1.53
C SER A 80 -0.40 23.56 2.99
N GLY A 81 0.77 24.12 3.21
CA GLY A 81 1.38 24.28 4.52
C GLY A 81 2.89 24.30 4.45
N LYS A 82 3.55 24.64 5.55
CA LYS A 82 5.00 24.63 5.69
C LYS A 82 5.42 24.59 7.15
N GLY A 83 6.61 24.05 7.43
CA GLY A 83 7.17 24.07 8.78
C GLY A 83 8.69 23.99 8.77
N SER A 84 9.32 24.71 9.68
CA SER A 84 10.78 24.71 9.86
C SER A 84 11.24 23.66 10.85
N VAL A 85 12.52 23.32 10.83
CA VAL A 85 13.16 22.44 11.81
C VAL A 85 12.97 22.97 13.23
N ALA A 86 13.14 24.28 13.45
CA ALA A 86 12.97 24.89 14.77
C ALA A 86 11.56 24.76 15.32
N GLN A 87 10.53 25.02 14.50
CA GLN A 87 9.14 24.80 14.89
C GLN A 87 8.86 23.30 15.18
N GLY A 88 9.43 22.42 14.37
CA GLY A 88 9.29 20.97 14.56
C GLY A 88 9.89 20.48 15.86
N ALA A 89 11.01 21.09 16.32
CA ALA A 89 11.61 20.75 17.60
C ALA A 89 10.66 21.06 18.79
N GLU A 90 9.97 22.19 18.73
CA GLU A 90 9.00 22.59 19.77
C GLU A 90 7.79 21.62 19.80
N VAL A 91 7.19 21.34 18.63
CA VAL A 91 6.06 20.40 18.52
C VAL A 91 6.48 18.98 18.92
N TYR A 92 7.70 18.57 18.54
CA TYR A 92 8.24 17.26 18.87
C TYR A 92 8.41 17.08 20.38
N ALA A 93 8.97 18.07 21.07
CA ALA A 93 9.16 18.05 22.52
C ALA A 93 7.83 17.87 23.26
N ASP A 94 6.75 18.51 22.77
CA ASP A 94 5.43 18.47 23.37
C ASP A 94 4.65 17.19 23.04
N GLN A 95 4.66 16.72 21.78
CA GLN A 95 3.75 15.71 21.30
C GLN A 95 4.40 14.32 21.06
N CYS A 96 5.72 14.23 20.95
CA CYS A 96 6.42 13.04 20.44
C CYS A 96 7.47 12.48 21.41
N ALA A 97 8.20 13.36 22.11
CA ALA A 97 9.37 13.00 22.90
C ALA A 97 9.06 12.00 24.03
N ALA A 98 7.87 12.07 24.62
CA ALA A 98 7.46 11.16 25.69
C ALA A 98 7.50 9.67 25.29
N CYS A 99 7.30 9.41 23.99
CA CYS A 99 7.35 8.04 23.45
C CYS A 99 8.63 7.78 22.66
N HIS A 100 9.07 8.72 21.84
CA HIS A 100 10.18 8.50 20.92
C HIS A 100 11.55 8.95 21.46
N GLY A 101 11.60 9.44 22.70
CA GLY A 101 12.83 10.02 23.27
C GLY A 101 13.07 11.46 22.81
N ALA A 102 13.90 12.21 23.54
CA ALA A 102 14.14 13.64 23.27
C ALA A 102 14.82 13.87 21.92
N PHE A 103 15.58 12.88 21.43
CA PHE A 103 16.34 12.93 20.16
C PHE A 103 15.95 11.80 19.20
N GLY A 104 14.77 11.21 19.36
CA GLY A 104 14.30 10.13 18.49
C GLY A 104 14.94 8.76 18.75
N GLU A 105 15.58 8.58 19.89
CA GLU A 105 16.27 7.35 20.31
C GLU A 105 15.32 6.23 20.70
N GLY A 106 14.02 6.53 20.86
CA GLY A 106 13.01 5.59 21.32
C GLY A 106 13.01 5.43 22.83
N GLU A 107 11.82 5.27 23.44
CA GLU A 107 11.66 5.05 24.87
C GLU A 107 10.91 3.73 25.12
N GLY A 108 11.49 2.86 25.95
CA GLY A 108 10.88 1.57 26.30
C GLY A 108 10.57 0.70 25.08
N ARG A 109 9.28 0.51 24.78
CA ARG A 109 8.78 -0.25 23.62
C ARG A 109 8.60 0.57 22.34
N PHE A 110 8.63 1.88 22.44
CA PHE A 110 8.39 2.75 21.30
C PHE A 110 9.62 2.79 20.38
N PRO A 111 9.40 2.78 19.06
CA PRO A 111 10.50 2.64 18.13
C PRO A 111 11.36 3.89 18.06
N LYS A 112 12.63 3.67 17.75
CA LYS A 112 13.57 4.73 17.36
C LYS A 112 13.12 5.36 16.03
N LEU A 113 13.29 6.66 15.93
CA LEU A 113 13.10 7.42 14.69
C LEU A 113 14.43 7.76 14.02
N VAL A 114 15.53 7.67 14.76
CA VAL A 114 16.86 8.13 14.39
C VAL A 114 17.88 7.00 14.49
N GLY A 115 18.92 7.04 13.65
CA GLY A 115 20.01 6.08 13.64
C GLY A 115 19.79 4.90 12.70
N GLY A 116 20.45 3.79 12.96
CA GLY A 116 20.35 2.56 12.18
C GLY A 116 21.01 2.59 10.79
N ILE A 117 21.69 3.66 10.43
CA ILE A 117 22.39 3.78 9.15
C ILE A 117 23.46 2.68 9.03
N GLY A 118 23.44 1.94 7.91
CA GLY A 118 24.35 0.84 7.66
C GLY A 118 23.93 -0.51 8.28
N THR A 119 22.88 -0.54 9.11
CA THR A 119 22.45 -1.79 9.81
C THR A 119 21.56 -2.70 8.99
N LEU A 120 21.07 -2.27 7.81
CA LEU A 120 20.05 -3.01 7.03
C LEU A 120 20.49 -4.42 6.60
N LYS A 121 21.80 -4.70 6.58
CA LYS A 121 22.36 -6.03 6.28
C LYS A 121 22.71 -6.86 7.51
N HIS A 122 22.49 -6.33 8.71
CA HIS A 122 22.73 -7.06 9.95
C HIS A 122 21.61 -8.05 10.25
N ASP A 123 21.85 -9.03 11.07
CA ASP A 123 20.83 -9.99 11.53
C ASP A 123 19.65 -9.30 12.23
N ARG A 124 19.88 -8.14 12.82
CA ARG A 124 18.88 -7.29 13.47
C ARG A 124 19.01 -5.84 12.96
N PRO A 125 18.43 -5.52 11.81
CA PRO A 125 18.47 -4.18 11.29
C PRO A 125 17.66 -3.22 12.16
N GLU A 126 18.13 -2.00 12.34
CA GLU A 126 17.35 -0.90 12.92
C GLU A 126 16.67 -0.12 11.81
N LEU A 127 15.36 -0.32 11.67
CA LEU A 127 14.54 0.32 10.63
C LEU A 127 14.03 1.66 11.15
N THR A 128 14.72 2.73 10.82
CA THR A 128 14.37 4.11 11.21
C THR A 128 14.02 4.96 9.98
N VAL A 129 13.65 6.21 10.21
CA VAL A 129 13.47 7.18 9.12
C VAL A 129 14.76 7.35 8.34
N GLY A 130 15.91 7.47 9.01
CA GLY A 130 17.20 7.67 8.36
C GLY A 130 17.77 6.42 7.66
N SER A 131 17.53 5.23 8.20
CA SER A 131 18.14 4.02 7.66
C SER A 131 17.30 3.33 6.59
N TYR A 132 15.95 3.40 6.65
CA TYR A 132 15.08 2.53 5.87
C TYR A 132 14.14 3.27 4.92
N TRP A 133 13.56 4.39 5.32
CA TRP A 133 12.48 5.05 4.57
C TRP A 133 12.97 5.60 3.22
N PRO A 134 12.25 5.31 2.10
CA PRO A 134 12.71 5.73 0.77
C PRO A 134 12.29 7.13 0.35
N PHE A 135 11.26 7.73 1.03
CA PHE A 135 10.68 9.01 0.63
C PHE A 135 10.33 9.87 1.84
N ALA A 136 10.64 11.16 1.80
CA ALA A 136 10.25 12.10 2.82
C ALA A 136 8.74 12.42 2.87
N PRO A 137 8.00 12.50 1.73
CA PRO A 137 6.56 12.67 1.77
C PRO A 137 5.82 11.55 2.52
N THR A 138 6.32 10.31 2.51
CA THR A 138 5.70 9.22 3.27
C THR A 138 5.84 9.39 4.78
N LEU A 139 6.89 10.07 5.25
CA LEU A 139 7.03 10.43 6.66
C LEU A 139 5.94 11.43 7.06
N TRP A 140 5.72 12.46 6.24
CA TRP A 140 4.63 13.42 6.44
C TRP A 140 3.28 12.70 6.54
N ASP A 141 2.98 11.83 5.58
CA ASP A 141 1.73 11.07 5.51
C ASP A 141 1.52 10.18 6.74
N TYR A 142 2.57 9.49 7.17
CA TYR A 142 2.50 8.63 8.35
C TYR A 142 2.24 9.43 9.63
N ILE A 143 2.92 10.56 9.82
CA ILE A 143 2.68 11.44 10.98
C ILE A 143 1.23 11.93 10.96
N ASN A 144 0.77 12.45 9.83
CA ASN A 144 -0.59 12.97 9.67
C ASN A 144 -1.67 11.92 9.98
N ARG A 145 -1.48 10.67 9.53
CA ARG A 145 -2.47 9.60 9.68
C ARG A 145 -2.46 8.92 11.03
N ALA A 146 -1.29 8.74 11.63
CA ALA A 146 -1.10 7.79 12.72
C ALA A 146 -0.55 8.41 14.01
N MET A 147 -0.06 9.66 13.97
CA MET A 147 0.58 10.30 15.09
C MET A 147 -0.10 11.61 15.49
N PRO A 148 -0.09 11.96 16.81
CA PRO A 148 0.32 11.14 17.94
C PRO A 148 -0.56 9.90 18.08
N MET A 149 0.01 8.75 18.46
CA MET A 149 -0.71 7.46 18.50
C MET A 149 -2.04 7.51 19.31
N PRO A 150 -2.15 8.18 20.48
CA PRO A 150 -3.41 8.28 21.22
C PRO A 150 -4.41 9.28 20.61
N ALA A 151 -3.98 10.14 19.69
CA ALA A 151 -4.81 11.18 19.07
C ALA A 151 -4.41 11.40 17.59
N PRO A 152 -4.56 10.40 16.73
CA PRO A 152 -4.15 10.50 15.33
C PRO A 152 -4.96 11.57 14.60
N HIS A 153 -4.36 12.18 13.60
CA HIS A 153 -5.00 13.17 12.71
C HIS A 153 -5.48 14.45 13.45
N THR A 154 -4.80 14.84 14.55
CA THR A 154 -5.11 16.06 15.31
C THR A 154 -4.16 17.21 15.06
N LEU A 155 -3.01 16.94 14.45
CA LEU A 155 -2.01 17.95 14.12
C LEU A 155 -2.43 18.79 12.90
N SER A 156 -2.06 20.07 12.90
CA SER A 156 -2.21 20.90 11.70
C SER A 156 -1.24 20.47 10.60
N ALA A 157 -1.54 20.80 9.34
CA ALA A 157 -0.62 20.52 8.24
C ALA A 157 0.77 21.15 8.47
N ASP A 158 0.82 22.37 9.02
CA ASP A 158 2.06 23.08 9.33
C ASP A 158 2.85 22.36 10.41
N ASP A 159 2.21 21.86 11.48
CA ASP A 159 2.88 21.07 12.53
C ASP A 159 3.45 19.76 11.96
N VAL A 160 2.72 19.08 11.06
CA VAL A 160 3.20 17.86 10.42
C VAL A 160 4.41 18.15 9.50
N TYR A 161 4.40 19.27 8.77
CA TYR A 161 5.57 19.71 7.99
C TYR A 161 6.76 20.01 8.90
N ALA A 162 6.53 20.74 10.00
CA ALA A 162 7.57 21.08 10.97
C ALA A 162 8.17 19.82 11.61
N LEU A 163 7.35 18.90 12.09
CA LEU A 163 7.79 17.61 12.62
C LEU A 163 8.59 16.79 11.60
N THR A 164 8.11 16.77 10.34
CA THR A 164 8.83 16.09 9.26
C THR A 164 10.20 16.69 9.04
N ALA A 165 10.31 18.04 8.98
CA ALA A 165 11.58 18.73 8.86
C ALA A 165 12.52 18.40 10.03
N TYR A 166 12.02 18.43 11.26
CA TYR A 166 12.80 18.15 12.44
C TYR A 166 13.33 16.72 12.50
N ILE A 167 12.48 15.72 12.21
CA ILE A 167 12.89 14.31 12.21
C ILE A 167 13.91 14.04 11.09
N LEU A 168 13.76 14.66 9.93
CA LEU A 168 14.77 14.59 8.86
C LEU A 168 16.09 15.22 9.29
N ASN A 169 16.05 16.34 10.02
CA ASN A 169 17.25 17.00 10.55
C ASN A 169 17.92 16.17 11.65
N LEU A 170 17.17 15.54 12.55
CA LEU A 170 17.71 14.62 13.56
C LEU A 170 18.46 13.42 12.94
N ASN A 171 18.16 13.09 11.69
CA ASN A 171 18.84 12.03 10.92
C ASN A 171 19.93 12.58 9.98
N ASP A 172 20.33 13.84 10.13
CA ASP A 172 21.32 14.51 9.28
C ASP A 172 21.01 14.51 7.77
N ILE A 173 19.71 14.38 7.42
CA ILE A 173 19.24 14.33 6.02
C ILE A 173 19.06 15.74 5.46
N VAL A 174 18.63 16.67 6.30
CA VAL A 174 18.44 18.09 5.95
C VAL A 174 19.15 19.00 6.97
N SER A 175 19.49 20.21 6.55
CA SER A 175 20.12 21.21 7.42
C SER A 175 19.12 21.83 8.41
N SER A 176 19.63 22.48 9.46
CA SER A 176 18.81 23.11 10.51
C SER A 176 17.98 24.31 10.05
N ASP A 177 18.29 24.89 8.90
CA ASP A 177 17.55 25.98 8.25
C ASP A 177 16.49 25.48 7.25
N PHE A 178 16.37 24.16 7.08
CA PHE A 178 15.39 23.57 6.17
C PHE A 178 13.96 23.91 6.56
N VAL A 179 13.15 24.23 5.55
CA VAL A 179 11.70 24.41 5.67
C VAL A 179 11.01 23.39 4.79
N ALA A 180 10.24 22.52 5.41
CA ALA A 180 9.43 21.55 4.69
C ALA A 180 8.14 22.19 4.19
N ASP A 181 7.80 21.90 2.95
CA ASP A 181 6.52 22.20 2.31
C ASP A 181 6.24 21.18 1.20
N ARG A 182 5.13 21.34 0.49
CA ARG A 182 4.72 20.44 -0.59
C ARG A 182 5.71 20.36 -1.76
N ASP A 183 6.54 21.39 -1.94
CA ASP A 183 7.48 21.50 -3.07
C ASP A 183 8.90 21.07 -2.68
N SER A 184 9.25 21.21 -1.41
CA SER A 184 10.58 20.89 -0.87
C SER A 184 10.69 19.41 -0.46
N LEU A 185 9.66 18.82 0.18
CA LEU A 185 9.70 17.44 0.65
C LEU A 185 9.98 16.41 -0.44
N PRO A 186 9.36 16.44 -1.62
CA PRO A 186 9.62 15.45 -2.67
C PRO A 186 11.05 15.50 -3.20
N LYS A 187 11.77 16.62 -3.00
CA LYS A 187 13.16 16.82 -3.44
C LYS A 187 14.19 16.29 -2.45
N VAL A 188 13.76 15.94 -1.23
CA VAL A 188 14.66 15.38 -0.21
C VAL A 188 15.14 14.00 -0.66
N LYS A 189 16.44 13.83 -0.80
CA LYS A 189 17.05 12.55 -1.14
C LYS A 189 17.25 11.73 0.13
N MET A 190 16.39 10.75 0.35
CA MET A 190 16.52 9.82 1.48
C MET A 190 17.71 8.87 1.29
N PRO A 191 18.44 8.50 2.36
CA PRO A 191 19.64 7.64 2.25
C PRO A 191 19.35 6.27 1.61
N ASN A 192 18.19 5.70 1.86
CA ASN A 192 17.80 4.37 1.35
C ASN A 192 16.94 4.42 0.07
N ARG A 193 16.86 5.58 -0.59
CA ARG A 193 16.00 5.78 -1.77
C ARG A 193 16.23 4.76 -2.88
N ASP A 194 17.47 4.46 -3.15
CA ASP A 194 17.89 3.65 -4.29
C ASP A 194 17.97 2.14 -3.98
N SER A 195 17.69 1.73 -2.72
CA SER A 195 17.72 0.32 -2.32
C SER A 195 16.40 -0.42 -2.54
N PHE A 196 15.34 0.29 -2.88
CA PHE A 196 14.05 -0.32 -3.21
C PHE A 196 13.99 -0.67 -4.69
N VAL A 197 13.76 -1.94 -4.97
CA VAL A 197 13.63 -2.48 -6.33
C VAL A 197 12.20 -2.99 -6.55
N TRP A 198 11.69 -2.81 -7.77
CA TRP A 198 10.33 -3.21 -8.15
C TRP A 198 10.25 -4.65 -8.68
N ILE A 199 11.40 -5.27 -8.91
CA ILE A 199 11.49 -6.65 -9.40
C ILE A 199 12.00 -7.50 -8.25
N ASP A 200 11.27 -8.55 -7.92
CA ASP A 200 11.73 -9.54 -6.96
C ASP A 200 12.75 -10.46 -7.64
N PRO A 201 14.05 -10.38 -7.27
CA PRO A 201 15.08 -11.17 -7.92
C PRO A 201 15.13 -12.62 -7.43
N ARG A 202 14.30 -13.01 -6.47
CA ARG A 202 14.31 -14.37 -5.94
C ARG A 202 13.86 -15.36 -7.02
N PRO A 203 14.58 -16.49 -7.20
CA PRO A 203 14.28 -17.45 -8.27
C PRO A 203 12.92 -18.14 -8.11
N ASP A 204 12.40 -18.25 -6.90
CA ASP A 204 11.11 -18.87 -6.59
C ASP A 204 9.90 -18.05 -7.09
N THR A 205 10.06 -16.74 -7.30
CA THR A 205 8.97 -15.87 -7.79
C THR A 205 8.61 -16.14 -9.26
N VAL A 206 9.50 -16.77 -10.03
CA VAL A 206 9.29 -17.13 -11.43
C VAL A 206 9.12 -18.64 -11.64
N ALA A 207 9.12 -19.41 -10.58
CA ALA A 207 8.95 -20.86 -10.65
C ALA A 207 7.55 -21.24 -11.13
N LYS A 208 7.46 -22.26 -11.97
CA LYS A 208 6.16 -22.84 -12.35
C LYS A 208 5.59 -23.57 -11.14
N PRO A 209 4.29 -23.39 -10.82
CA PRO A 209 3.66 -24.16 -9.76
C PRO A 209 3.83 -25.65 -9.99
N CYS A 210 4.37 -26.34 -9.01
CA CYS A 210 4.49 -27.78 -9.02
C CYS A 210 3.33 -28.37 -8.20
N MET A 211 2.45 -29.16 -8.85
CA MET A 211 1.23 -29.69 -8.24
C MET A 211 1.36 -31.12 -7.73
N SER A 212 2.42 -31.84 -8.08
CA SER A 212 2.66 -33.21 -7.61
C SER A 212 4.11 -33.62 -7.84
N GLY A 213 4.66 -34.41 -6.91
CA GLY A 213 6.02 -34.98 -7.03
C GLY A 213 7.12 -33.94 -7.11
N CYS A 214 6.93 -32.80 -6.49
CA CYS A 214 7.79 -31.61 -6.64
C CYS A 214 9.14 -31.75 -5.97
N ALA A 215 9.18 -32.42 -4.82
CA ALA A 215 10.38 -32.71 -4.07
C ALA A 215 10.18 -33.99 -3.25
N ASP A 216 11.24 -34.70 -2.96
CA ASP A 216 11.20 -35.80 -1.99
C ASP A 216 11.09 -35.18 -0.58
N PRO A 217 10.09 -35.56 0.24
CA PRO A 217 10.00 -35.07 1.62
C PRO A 217 11.26 -35.36 2.45
N ASN A 218 12.02 -36.38 2.10
CA ASN A 218 13.28 -36.73 2.78
C ASN A 218 14.44 -35.77 2.48
N ASP A 219 14.33 -34.97 1.40
CA ASP A 219 15.30 -33.94 1.04
C ASP A 219 15.11 -32.64 1.84
N VAL A 220 13.99 -32.50 2.55
CA VAL A 220 13.71 -31.33 3.38
C VAL A 220 14.63 -31.34 4.60
N LYS A 221 15.49 -30.32 4.69
CA LYS A 221 16.42 -30.12 5.81
C LYS A 221 16.21 -28.75 6.43
N ILE A 222 16.25 -28.71 7.76
CA ILE A 222 16.30 -27.46 8.51
C ILE A 222 17.71 -26.88 8.31
N THR A 223 17.82 -25.77 7.56
CA THR A 223 19.10 -25.10 7.27
C THR A 223 19.42 -23.99 8.27
N SER A 224 18.41 -23.46 8.96
CA SER A 224 18.58 -22.46 10.01
C SER A 224 17.39 -22.48 10.98
N THR A 225 17.59 -21.99 12.18
CA THR A 225 16.53 -21.83 13.19
C THR A 225 16.64 -20.45 13.82
N ALA A 226 15.51 -19.90 14.26
CA ALA A 226 15.44 -18.66 15.01
C ALA A 226 15.72 -18.86 16.52
N GLU A 227 15.88 -20.08 16.97
CA GLU A 227 16.14 -20.41 18.38
C GLU A 227 17.40 -19.69 18.88
N GLY A 228 17.31 -19.03 20.02
CA GLY A 228 18.41 -18.29 20.63
C GLY A 228 18.79 -16.97 19.95
N ARG A 229 18.20 -16.63 18.78
CA ARG A 229 18.52 -15.38 18.07
C ARG A 229 17.83 -14.15 18.62
N ASN A 230 16.75 -14.32 19.42
CA ASN A 230 15.96 -13.23 19.97
C ASN A 230 15.56 -12.18 18.90
N LEU A 231 15.00 -12.65 17.77
CA LEU A 231 14.66 -11.80 16.60
C LEU A 231 13.37 -11.02 16.78
N THR A 232 12.58 -11.31 17.81
CA THR A 232 11.33 -10.61 18.09
C THR A 232 11.62 -9.16 18.46
N PRO A 233 10.98 -8.19 17.77
CA PRO A 233 11.12 -6.79 18.10
C PRO A 233 10.69 -6.50 19.55
N ARG A 234 11.36 -5.55 20.23
CA ARG A 234 10.96 -5.13 21.57
C ARG A 234 9.55 -4.53 21.66
N THR A 235 9.03 -4.08 20.53
CA THR A 235 7.68 -3.50 20.41
C THR A 235 6.56 -4.55 20.38
N THR A 236 6.88 -5.85 20.36
CA THR A 236 5.90 -6.93 20.38
C THR A 236 5.70 -7.46 21.80
N GLY A 237 4.49 -7.88 22.11
CA GLY A 237 4.11 -8.43 23.42
C GLY A 237 3.42 -7.41 24.33
N PRO A 238 2.91 -7.85 25.48
CA PRO A 238 2.27 -7.00 26.48
C PRO A 238 3.23 -5.92 27.03
N ILE A 239 2.72 -4.72 27.27
CA ILE A 239 3.52 -3.58 27.76
C ILE A 239 4.15 -3.86 29.12
N ASP A 240 3.41 -4.49 29.98
CA ASP A 240 3.75 -4.80 31.37
C ASP A 240 4.82 -5.89 31.54
N THR A 241 5.07 -6.67 30.50
CA THR A 241 6.10 -7.73 30.51
C THR A 241 7.43 -7.30 29.87
N MET A 242 7.52 -6.09 29.32
CA MET A 242 8.71 -5.56 28.68
C MET A 242 9.68 -5.02 29.74
N GLN A 243 10.58 -5.87 30.22
CA GLN A 243 11.68 -5.43 31.08
C GLN A 243 12.70 -4.65 30.24
N PRO A 244 13.12 -3.44 30.67
CA PRO A 244 14.26 -2.78 30.08
C PRO A 244 15.51 -3.65 30.31
N LYS A 245 16.23 -3.91 29.22
CA LYS A 245 17.54 -4.56 29.27
C LYS A 245 18.64 -3.54 29.38
#